data_3e22b04799b634f0a10956efab3dbda4
#
_entry.id   3e22b04799b634f0a10956efab3dbda4
#
_cell.length_a   1.000
_cell.length_b   1.000
_cell.length_c   1.000
_cell.angle_alpha   90.00
_cell.angle_beta   90.00
_cell.angle_gamma   90.00
#
_symmetry.space_group_name_H-M   'P 1'
#
loop_
_entity.id
_entity.type
_entity.pdbx_description
1 polymer ?
#
loop_
_entity_poly.entity_id
_entity_poly.type
_entity_poly.pdbx_seq_one_letter_code
_entity_poly.pdbx_strand_id
1 'polypeptide(L)'
;MAENKEIPWEKELIEKYMFTLHKEQVKDRRWRTMLRVLRASGFVLLMIGFIILASNPGGMPWQSAKAGAPHTAYINIRGEIAAGTLADADHLIPSIQAAFDNPNSQAIVLRINSPGGSPVQAGRIYDEVKAQRALHPEKKVYAIIDDIGASGGYYIASAADEIYADRASLVGSIGVISSGFGFTGLMDKLGIERRAITSGEHKALLDPFSPLTLSLIHI
;
A
#
# COMPACT_ATOMS: atom_id res chain seq x y z
N MET A 1 -91.66 -19.49 31.57
CA MET A 1 -91.43 -19.63 30.13
C MET A 1 -90.06 -18.96 29.81
N ALA A 2 -89.04 -19.77 29.61
CA ALA A 2 -87.73 -19.26 29.18
C ALA A 2 -87.74 -19.30 27.64
N GLU A 3 -87.64 -18.14 27.03
CA GLU A 3 -87.61 -17.97 25.58
C GLU A 3 -86.20 -18.38 25.10
N ASN A 4 -86.09 -19.53 24.44
CA ASN A 4 -84.93 -20.04 23.82
C ASN A 4 -84.61 -19.19 22.58
N LYS A 5 -83.71 -18.19 22.74
CA LYS A 5 -83.27 -17.37 21.65
C LYS A 5 -82.28 -18.21 20.82
N GLU A 6 -82.79 -18.84 19.77
CA GLU A 6 -81.94 -19.45 18.74
C GLU A 6 -81.01 -18.35 18.14
N ILE A 7 -79.76 -18.48 18.34
CA ILE A 7 -78.77 -17.58 17.70
C ILE A 7 -78.78 -17.93 16.21
N PRO A 8 -79.04 -17.01 15.29
CA PRO A 8 -79.06 -17.31 13.86
C PRO A 8 -77.71 -17.90 13.45
N TRP A 9 -77.79 -19.02 12.76
CA TRP A 9 -76.56 -19.77 12.29
C TRP A 9 -75.57 -18.86 11.60
N GLU A 10 -75.97 -17.77 10.99
CA GLU A 10 -75.16 -16.72 10.36
C GLU A 10 -74.27 -16.02 11.38
N LYS A 11 -74.74 -15.74 12.59
CA LYS A 11 -73.92 -15.13 13.65
C LYS A 11 -72.84 -16.07 14.14
N GLU A 12 -73.18 -17.34 14.30
CA GLU A 12 -72.17 -18.35 14.73
C GLU A 12 -71.07 -18.56 13.68
N LEU A 13 -71.48 -18.54 12.40
CA LEU A 13 -70.51 -18.63 11.29
C LEU A 13 -69.60 -17.42 11.24
N ILE A 14 -70.14 -16.21 11.41
CA ILE A 14 -69.36 -14.95 11.43
C ILE A 14 -68.39 -14.94 12.62
N GLU A 15 -68.78 -15.32 13.82
CA GLU A 15 -67.94 -15.38 15.00
C GLU A 15 -66.82 -16.40 14.80
N LYS A 16 -67.11 -17.56 14.25
CA LYS A 16 -66.10 -18.59 13.97
C LYS A 16 -65.09 -18.11 12.92
N TYR A 17 -65.55 -17.42 11.91
CA TYR A 17 -64.70 -16.84 10.87
C TYR A 17 -63.80 -15.71 11.41
N MET A 18 -64.38 -14.79 12.18
CA MET A 18 -63.68 -13.70 12.85
C MET A 18 -62.63 -14.21 13.84
N PHE A 19 -62.96 -15.25 14.60
CA PHE A 19 -62.03 -15.89 15.53
C PHE A 19 -60.84 -16.54 14.81
N THR A 20 -61.10 -17.20 13.66
CA THR A 20 -60.06 -17.85 12.85
C THR A 20 -59.13 -16.80 12.21
N LEU A 21 -59.71 -15.74 11.63
CA LEU A 21 -58.91 -14.63 11.08
C LEU A 21 -58.09 -13.93 12.15
N HIS A 22 -58.63 -13.72 13.35
CA HIS A 22 -57.89 -13.12 14.45
C HIS A 22 -56.69 -14.01 14.89
N LYS A 23 -56.90 -15.31 14.92
CA LYS A 23 -55.89 -16.29 15.28
C LYS A 23 -54.73 -16.33 14.26
N GLU A 24 -55.07 -16.24 12.97
CA GLU A 24 -54.08 -16.13 11.90
C GLU A 24 -53.31 -14.80 11.94
N GLN A 25 -53.99 -13.68 12.14
CA GLN A 25 -53.35 -12.38 12.28
C GLN A 25 -52.38 -12.32 13.48
N VAL A 26 -52.74 -12.90 14.62
CA VAL A 26 -51.86 -12.99 15.79
C VAL A 26 -50.64 -13.87 15.51
N LYS A 27 -50.84 -14.99 14.79
CA LYS A 27 -49.74 -15.89 14.40
C LYS A 27 -48.76 -15.17 13.45
N ASP A 28 -49.30 -14.47 12.47
CA ASP A 28 -48.47 -13.70 11.50
C ASP A 28 -47.74 -12.54 12.16
N ARG A 29 -48.38 -11.85 13.11
CA ARG A 29 -47.74 -10.77 13.86
C ARG A 29 -46.59 -11.32 14.72
N ARG A 30 -46.80 -12.46 15.40
CA ARG A 30 -45.74 -13.15 16.19
C ARG A 30 -44.57 -13.59 15.31
N TRP A 31 -44.88 -14.18 14.14
CA TRP A 31 -43.87 -14.63 13.20
C TRP A 31 -43.04 -13.46 12.65
N ARG A 32 -43.68 -12.37 12.24
CA ARG A 32 -42.99 -11.15 11.78
C ARG A 32 -42.16 -10.51 12.90
N THR A 33 -42.62 -10.52 14.13
CA THR A 33 -41.86 -10.01 15.28
C THR A 33 -40.65 -10.88 15.57
N MET A 34 -40.80 -12.19 15.54
CA MET A 34 -39.72 -13.15 15.73
C MET A 34 -38.64 -12.97 14.65
N LEU A 35 -39.01 -12.82 13.40
CA LEU A 35 -38.09 -12.57 12.30
C LEU A 35 -37.34 -11.23 12.44
N ARG A 36 -38.04 -10.19 12.95
CA ARG A 36 -37.36 -8.90 13.22
C ARG A 36 -36.33 -9.02 14.33
N VAL A 37 -36.68 -9.71 15.42
CA VAL A 37 -35.74 -9.98 16.52
C VAL A 37 -34.54 -10.81 16.04
N LEU A 38 -34.79 -11.84 15.25
CA LEU A 38 -33.71 -12.69 14.72
C LEU A 38 -32.78 -11.92 13.79
N ARG A 39 -33.32 -11.03 12.95
CA ARG A 39 -32.50 -10.17 12.08
C ARG A 39 -31.70 -9.15 12.90
N ALA A 40 -32.33 -8.53 13.91
CA ALA A 40 -31.66 -7.58 14.79
C ALA A 40 -30.54 -8.24 15.60
N SER A 41 -30.77 -9.44 16.15
CA SER A 41 -29.74 -10.18 16.88
C SER A 41 -28.59 -10.63 15.96
N GLY A 42 -28.90 -11.07 14.74
CA GLY A 42 -27.88 -11.37 13.72
C GLY A 42 -27.01 -10.17 13.36
N PHE A 43 -27.65 -9.01 13.19
CA PHE A 43 -26.93 -7.76 12.92
C PHE A 43 -26.03 -7.33 14.10
N VAL A 44 -26.53 -7.45 15.34
CA VAL A 44 -25.73 -7.16 16.55
C VAL A 44 -24.53 -8.10 16.65
N LEU A 45 -24.69 -9.39 16.39
CA LEU A 45 -23.61 -10.36 16.39
C LEU A 45 -22.54 -10.06 15.30
N LEU A 46 -22.99 -9.66 14.11
CA LEU A 46 -22.09 -9.23 13.04
C LEU A 46 -21.34 -7.95 13.41
N MET A 47 -22.00 -6.98 14.03
CA MET A 47 -21.36 -5.76 14.53
C MET A 47 -20.35 -6.04 15.64
N ILE A 48 -20.68 -6.91 16.58
CA ILE A 48 -19.74 -7.35 17.63
C ILE A 48 -18.53 -8.06 16.98
N GLY A 49 -18.76 -8.96 16.03
CA GLY A 49 -17.70 -9.63 15.29
C GLY A 49 -16.82 -8.63 14.52
N PHE A 50 -17.43 -7.64 13.87
CA PHE A 50 -16.70 -6.58 13.18
C PHE A 50 -15.89 -5.69 14.15
N ILE A 51 -16.47 -5.33 15.30
CA ILE A 51 -15.77 -4.55 16.33
C ILE A 51 -14.58 -5.33 16.89
N ILE A 52 -14.75 -6.62 17.20
CA ILE A 52 -13.67 -7.48 17.66
C ILE A 52 -12.57 -7.59 16.59
N LEU A 53 -12.93 -7.70 15.32
CA LEU A 53 -11.99 -7.76 14.21
C LEU A 53 -11.28 -6.43 13.98
N ALA A 54 -12.01 -5.30 14.09
CA ALA A 54 -11.47 -3.96 13.93
C ALA A 54 -10.64 -3.48 15.13
N SER A 55 -10.96 -3.93 16.35
CA SER A 55 -10.21 -3.60 17.57
C SER A 55 -8.99 -4.50 17.80
N ASN A 56 -8.77 -5.48 16.95
CA ASN A 56 -7.61 -6.36 17.02
C ASN A 56 -6.62 -5.99 15.89
N PRO A 57 -5.72 -5.00 16.10
CA PRO A 57 -4.77 -4.57 15.08
C PRO A 57 -3.72 -5.64 14.75
N GLY A 58 -3.80 -6.81 15.38
CA GLY A 58 -2.88 -7.94 15.26
C GLY A 58 -3.18 -8.96 14.16
N GLY A 59 -4.02 -8.62 13.17
CA GLY A 59 -4.20 -9.50 12.00
C GLY A 59 -4.96 -10.80 12.27
N MET A 60 -5.33 -11.49 11.21
CA MET A 60 -6.06 -12.76 11.20
C MET A 60 -5.33 -13.86 12.00
N PRO A 61 -6.03 -14.82 12.63
CA PRO A 61 -5.44 -15.82 13.54
C PRO A 61 -4.32 -16.68 12.94
N TRP A 62 -4.17 -16.68 11.63
CA TRP A 62 -3.08 -17.38 10.92
C TRP A 62 -1.81 -16.53 10.73
N GLN A 63 -1.80 -15.27 11.13
CA GLN A 63 -0.65 -14.36 11.03
C GLN A 63 0.06 -14.13 12.36
N SER A 64 -0.33 -14.77 13.42
CA SER A 64 0.46 -14.72 14.64
C SER A 64 1.70 -15.60 14.51
N ALA A 65 2.70 -15.13 13.78
CA ALA A 65 4.07 -15.38 14.19
C ALA A 65 4.09 -15.03 15.69
N LYS A 66 4.51 -15.95 16.55
CA LYS A 66 4.53 -15.75 18.01
C LYS A 66 5.17 -14.40 18.28
N ALA A 67 4.40 -13.43 18.75
CA ALA A 67 4.92 -12.14 19.12
C ALA A 67 6.09 -12.38 20.08
N GLY A 68 7.30 -11.97 19.67
CA GLY A 68 8.51 -12.21 20.44
C GLY A 68 9.41 -13.36 19.96
N ALA A 69 9.07 -14.12 18.91
CA ALA A 69 9.99 -15.11 18.35
C ALA A 69 11.06 -14.43 17.48
N PRO A 70 12.32 -14.92 17.50
CA PRO A 70 13.36 -14.46 16.58
C PRO A 70 12.92 -14.63 15.13
N HIS A 71 13.12 -13.60 14.32
CA HIS A 71 12.71 -13.60 12.91
C HIS A 71 13.67 -12.75 12.05
N THR A 72 13.57 -12.90 10.74
CA THR A 72 14.18 -12.01 9.77
C THR A 72 13.15 -11.00 9.30
N ALA A 73 13.45 -9.72 9.42
CA ALA A 73 12.61 -8.66 8.90
C ALA A 73 12.74 -8.59 7.37
N TYR A 74 11.63 -8.30 6.70
CA TYR A 74 11.55 -8.35 5.26
C TYR A 74 10.92 -7.07 4.72
N ILE A 75 11.65 -6.34 3.87
CA ILE A 75 11.25 -5.07 3.31
C ILE A 75 11.18 -5.20 1.79
N ASN A 76 10.00 -4.92 1.23
CA ASN A 76 9.78 -4.97 -0.21
C ASN A 76 10.03 -3.60 -0.86
N ILE A 77 10.90 -3.58 -1.87
CA ILE A 77 11.18 -2.42 -2.72
C ILE A 77 10.79 -2.80 -4.15
N ARG A 78 9.56 -2.44 -4.55
CA ARG A 78 8.99 -2.87 -5.83
C ARG A 78 8.50 -1.70 -6.68
N GLY A 79 8.81 -1.76 -7.98
CA GLY A 79 8.42 -0.74 -8.93
C GLY A 79 9.36 0.46 -8.96
N GLU A 80 8.92 1.54 -9.55
CA GLU A 80 9.70 2.77 -9.67
C GLU A 80 9.89 3.45 -8.33
N ILE A 81 11.13 3.87 -8.04
CA ILE A 81 11.49 4.64 -6.85
C ILE A 81 11.21 6.12 -7.12
N ALA A 82 10.05 6.59 -6.72
CA ALA A 82 9.60 7.96 -6.95
C ALA A 82 8.74 8.46 -5.79
N ALA A 83 8.72 9.76 -5.57
CA ALA A 83 7.88 10.36 -4.54
C ALA A 83 6.40 10.02 -4.74
N GLY A 84 5.71 9.57 -3.68
CA GLY A 84 4.30 9.17 -3.71
C GLY A 84 4.05 7.74 -4.20
N THR A 85 5.09 6.94 -4.45
CA THR A 85 4.97 5.50 -4.71
C THR A 85 5.18 4.69 -3.44
N LEU A 86 4.88 3.38 -3.48
CA LEU A 86 5.18 2.48 -2.37
C LEU A 86 6.69 2.24 -2.16
N ALA A 87 7.51 2.60 -3.15
CA ALA A 87 8.96 2.48 -3.11
C ALA A 87 9.65 3.83 -2.84
N ASP A 88 8.95 4.83 -2.31
CA ASP A 88 9.56 6.09 -1.91
C ASP A 88 10.21 6.03 -0.52
N ALA A 89 11.03 7.01 -0.23
CA ALA A 89 11.75 7.09 1.04
C ALA A 89 10.81 7.31 2.23
N ASP A 90 9.71 8.03 2.05
CA ASP A 90 8.79 8.35 3.14
C ASP A 90 8.00 7.12 3.64
N HIS A 91 7.78 6.13 2.75
CA HIS A 91 7.19 4.84 3.10
C HIS A 91 8.23 3.83 3.60
N LEU A 92 9.41 3.78 2.99
CA LEU A 92 10.41 2.75 3.28
C LEU A 92 11.22 3.05 4.54
N ILE A 93 11.60 4.31 4.80
CA ILE A 93 12.43 4.68 5.95
C ILE A 93 11.80 4.26 7.28
N PRO A 94 10.51 4.54 7.57
CA PRO A 94 9.89 4.08 8.81
C PRO A 94 9.88 2.56 8.95
N SER A 95 9.73 1.83 7.83
CA SER A 95 9.75 0.36 7.81
C SER A 95 11.15 -0.18 8.08
N ILE A 96 12.19 0.47 7.54
CA ILE A 96 13.60 0.13 7.81
C ILE A 96 13.92 0.36 9.28
N GLN A 97 13.59 1.52 9.82
CA GLN A 97 13.80 1.84 11.23
C GLN A 97 13.10 0.84 12.15
N ALA A 98 11.82 0.56 11.90
CA ALA A 98 11.07 -0.43 12.69
C ALA A 98 11.67 -1.83 12.64
N ALA A 99 12.27 -2.24 11.50
CA ALA A 99 12.94 -3.53 11.36
C ALA A 99 14.23 -3.60 12.18
N PHE A 100 14.98 -2.50 12.24
CA PHE A 100 16.20 -2.43 13.04
C PHE A 100 15.93 -2.27 14.54
N ASP A 101 14.91 -1.49 14.92
CA ASP A 101 14.53 -1.27 16.32
C ASP A 101 13.91 -2.50 16.98
N ASN A 102 13.39 -3.44 16.19
CA ASN A 102 12.74 -4.64 16.72
C ASN A 102 13.79 -5.59 17.32
N PRO A 103 13.76 -5.86 18.64
CA PRO A 103 14.74 -6.72 19.30
C PRO A 103 14.71 -8.18 18.85
N ASN A 104 13.59 -8.62 18.27
CA ASN A 104 13.45 -9.99 17.75
C ASN A 104 13.86 -10.13 16.28
N SER A 105 14.12 -9.04 15.59
CA SER A 105 14.68 -9.04 14.24
C SER A 105 16.17 -9.32 14.30
N GLN A 106 16.60 -10.47 13.79
CA GLN A 106 18.00 -10.89 13.80
C GLN A 106 18.75 -10.51 12.53
N ALA A 107 18.03 -10.31 11.44
CA ALA A 107 18.57 -9.89 10.16
C ALA A 107 17.49 -9.14 9.36
N ILE A 108 17.91 -8.35 8.41
CA ILE A 108 17.02 -7.61 7.51
C ILE A 108 17.27 -8.07 6.08
N VAL A 109 16.18 -8.30 5.34
CA VAL A 109 16.20 -8.59 3.91
C VAL A 109 15.52 -7.48 3.15
N LEU A 110 16.25 -6.81 2.28
CA LEU A 110 15.74 -5.87 1.28
C LEU A 110 15.45 -6.68 0.01
N ARG A 111 14.18 -6.96 -0.26
CA ARG A 111 13.79 -7.62 -1.51
C ARG A 111 13.50 -6.56 -2.57
N ILE A 112 14.28 -6.59 -3.64
CA ILE A 112 14.29 -5.54 -4.65
C ILE A 112 13.78 -6.10 -5.97
N ASN A 113 12.75 -5.47 -6.51
CA ASN A 113 12.28 -5.66 -7.88
C ASN A 113 11.94 -4.29 -8.47
N SER A 114 12.98 -3.52 -8.82
CA SER A 114 12.87 -2.12 -9.18
C SER A 114 13.82 -1.75 -10.31
N PRO A 115 13.36 -1.02 -11.33
CA PRO A 115 14.20 -0.46 -12.38
C PRO A 115 15.00 0.78 -11.89
N GLY A 116 14.81 1.22 -10.65
CA GLY A 116 15.32 2.47 -10.12
C GLY A 116 14.31 3.61 -10.20
N GLY A 117 14.79 4.82 -10.35
CA GLY A 117 13.97 6.03 -10.41
C GLY A 117 14.70 7.24 -9.86
N SER A 118 14.06 8.02 -8.99
CA SER A 118 14.62 9.24 -8.41
C SER A 118 15.91 9.00 -7.63
N PRO A 119 17.02 9.62 -8.02
CA PRO A 119 18.30 9.52 -7.27
C PRO A 119 18.16 10.04 -5.83
N VAL A 120 17.33 11.06 -5.60
CA VAL A 120 17.11 11.63 -4.28
C VAL A 120 16.41 10.64 -3.37
N GLN A 121 15.36 9.98 -3.85
CA GLN A 121 14.63 8.97 -3.07
C GLN A 121 15.51 7.75 -2.78
N ALA A 122 16.22 7.27 -3.80
CA ALA A 122 17.16 6.15 -3.64
C ALA A 122 18.32 6.49 -2.67
N GLY A 123 18.87 7.71 -2.75
CA GLY A 123 19.89 8.18 -1.84
C GLY A 123 19.43 8.22 -0.39
N ARG A 124 18.25 8.76 -0.11
CA ARG A 124 17.66 8.80 1.24
C ARG A 124 17.51 7.40 1.84
N ILE A 125 17.05 6.43 1.04
CA ILE A 125 16.89 5.04 1.48
C ILE A 125 18.26 4.39 1.72
N TYR A 126 19.22 4.59 0.83
CA TYR A 126 20.59 4.11 0.98
C TYR A 126 21.22 4.63 2.27
N ASP A 127 21.15 5.94 2.49
CA ASP A 127 21.74 6.60 3.66
C ASP A 127 21.11 6.10 4.95
N GLU A 128 19.78 5.89 4.97
CA GLU A 128 19.10 5.31 6.12
C GLU A 128 19.57 3.88 6.42
N VAL A 129 19.65 3.01 5.41
CA VAL A 129 20.17 1.64 5.60
C VAL A 129 21.59 1.68 6.16
N LYS A 130 22.46 2.55 5.63
CA LYS A 130 23.84 2.70 6.13
C LYS A 130 23.89 3.21 7.56
N ALA A 131 23.04 4.18 7.91
CA ALA A 131 22.94 4.73 9.26
C ALA A 131 22.49 3.66 10.27
N GLN A 132 21.44 2.92 9.94
CA GLN A 132 20.92 1.85 10.79
C GLN A 132 21.92 0.71 10.97
N ARG A 133 22.64 0.33 9.93
CA ARG A 133 23.72 -0.67 10.02
C ARG A 133 24.86 -0.20 10.94
N ALA A 134 25.15 1.08 10.96
CA ALA A 134 26.18 1.62 11.86
C ALA A 134 25.72 1.61 13.33
N LEU A 135 24.41 1.81 13.58
CA LEU A 135 23.81 1.75 14.92
C LEU A 135 23.60 0.31 15.42
N HIS A 136 23.39 -0.64 14.51
CA HIS A 136 23.06 -2.04 14.79
C HIS A 136 24.03 -3.00 14.08
N PRO A 137 25.33 -3.00 14.42
CA PRO A 137 26.32 -3.79 13.68
C PRO A 137 26.13 -5.32 13.81
N GLU A 138 25.34 -5.75 14.79
CA GLU A 138 24.96 -7.14 15.00
C GLU A 138 23.91 -7.64 14.01
N LYS A 139 23.15 -6.73 13.36
CA LYS A 139 22.07 -7.08 12.42
C LYS A 139 22.58 -7.01 10.98
N LYS A 140 22.71 -8.16 10.35
CA LYS A 140 23.11 -8.23 8.95
C LYS A 140 21.97 -7.83 8.02
N VAL A 141 22.33 -7.11 6.97
CA VAL A 141 21.41 -6.69 5.89
C VAL A 141 21.76 -7.44 4.62
N TYR A 142 20.77 -8.10 4.06
CA TYR A 142 20.90 -8.81 2.79
C TYR A 142 20.00 -8.14 1.75
N ALA A 143 20.50 -7.91 0.55
CA ALA A 143 19.69 -7.49 -0.59
C ALA A 143 19.44 -8.71 -1.48
N ILE A 144 18.17 -8.97 -1.78
CA ILE A 144 17.74 -10.01 -2.72
C ILE A 144 17.10 -9.33 -3.91
N ILE A 145 17.68 -9.50 -5.07
CA ILE A 145 17.15 -8.95 -6.32
C ILE A 145 16.34 -10.04 -7.01
N ASP A 146 15.06 -9.75 -7.25
CA ASP A 146 14.16 -10.62 -8.03
C ASP A 146 14.51 -10.53 -9.53
N ASP A 147 13.58 -10.01 -10.37
CA ASP A 147 13.79 -9.90 -11.82
C ASP A 147 14.72 -8.72 -12.17
N ILE A 148 14.58 -7.59 -11.45
CA ILE A 148 15.31 -6.37 -11.75
C ILE A 148 15.75 -5.62 -10.46
N GLY A 149 17.02 -5.24 -10.42
CA GLY A 149 17.60 -4.34 -9.42
C GLY A 149 18.55 -3.40 -10.11
N ALA A 150 18.00 -2.40 -10.80
CA ALA A 150 18.78 -1.52 -11.65
C ALA A 150 18.78 -0.08 -11.14
N SER A 151 19.83 0.71 -11.51
CA SER A 151 19.97 2.14 -11.19
C SER A 151 19.76 2.39 -9.69
N GLY A 152 18.78 3.23 -9.29
CA GLY A 152 18.46 3.49 -7.89
C GLY A 152 18.14 2.23 -7.08
N GLY A 153 17.58 1.17 -7.70
CA GLY A 153 17.35 -0.12 -7.04
C GLY A 153 18.66 -0.82 -6.68
N TYR A 154 19.63 -0.85 -7.58
CA TYR A 154 20.96 -1.38 -7.29
C TYR A 154 21.73 -0.50 -6.31
N TYR A 155 21.54 0.82 -6.39
CA TYR A 155 22.16 1.76 -5.46
C TYR A 155 21.71 1.47 -4.01
N ILE A 156 20.43 1.24 -3.78
CA ILE A 156 19.92 0.82 -2.47
C ILE A 156 20.50 -0.56 -2.08
N ALA A 157 20.53 -1.52 -3.01
CA ALA A 157 21.11 -2.84 -2.75
C ALA A 157 22.54 -2.77 -2.25
N SER A 158 23.35 -1.82 -2.76
CA SER A 158 24.74 -1.64 -2.38
C SER A 158 24.94 -1.13 -0.93
N ALA A 159 23.86 -0.71 -0.25
CA ALA A 159 23.91 -0.42 1.18
C ALA A 159 23.90 -1.69 2.05
N ALA A 160 23.53 -2.86 1.52
CA ALA A 160 23.51 -4.12 2.23
C ALA A 160 24.93 -4.68 2.52
N ASP A 161 25.01 -5.72 3.36
CA ASP A 161 26.26 -6.45 3.59
C ASP A 161 26.57 -7.39 2.43
N GLU A 162 25.50 -8.02 1.88
CA GLU A 162 25.61 -8.97 0.76
C GLU A 162 24.43 -8.80 -0.19
N ILE A 163 24.70 -9.00 -1.48
CA ILE A 163 23.69 -8.91 -2.54
C ILE A 163 23.55 -10.26 -3.20
N TYR A 164 22.32 -10.74 -3.30
CA TYR A 164 21.96 -11.97 -3.99
C TYR A 164 21.08 -11.64 -5.18
N ALA A 165 21.38 -12.21 -6.33
CA ALA A 165 20.60 -12.07 -7.55
C ALA A 165 20.58 -13.41 -8.30
N ASP A 166 19.51 -13.69 -9.01
CA ASP A 166 19.50 -14.80 -9.97
C ASP A 166 20.42 -14.44 -11.16
N ARG A 167 20.98 -15.46 -11.80
CA ARG A 167 21.81 -15.28 -12.99
C ARG A 167 21.08 -14.62 -14.17
N ALA A 168 19.75 -14.64 -14.16
CA ALA A 168 18.91 -14.01 -15.17
C ALA A 168 18.37 -12.64 -14.71
N SER A 169 18.63 -12.23 -13.46
CA SER A 169 18.22 -10.92 -12.97
C SER A 169 18.95 -9.80 -13.71
N LEU A 170 18.24 -8.74 -14.01
CA LEU A 170 18.80 -7.52 -14.58
C LEU A 170 19.34 -6.63 -13.48
N VAL A 171 20.66 -6.49 -13.38
CA VAL A 171 21.33 -5.73 -12.32
C VAL A 171 22.27 -4.67 -12.89
N GLY A 172 22.60 -3.66 -12.07
CA GLY A 172 23.53 -2.60 -12.47
C GLY A 172 22.82 -1.38 -13.05
N SER A 173 23.12 -0.98 -14.28
CA SER A 173 22.58 0.26 -14.90
C SER A 173 22.80 1.49 -14.01
N ILE A 174 24.02 1.60 -13.44
CA ILE A 174 24.39 2.68 -12.51
C ILE A 174 24.66 3.94 -13.33
N GLY A 175 23.94 5.01 -13.03
CA GLY A 175 24.10 6.29 -13.67
C GLY A 175 22.84 7.13 -13.65
N VAL A 176 22.99 8.40 -14.00
CA VAL A 176 21.88 9.33 -14.16
C VAL A 176 21.80 9.70 -15.64
N ILE A 177 20.62 9.61 -16.21
CA ILE A 177 20.37 10.07 -17.57
C ILE A 177 19.42 11.26 -17.56
N SER A 178 19.73 12.25 -18.37
CA SER A 178 18.81 13.32 -18.75
C SER A 178 18.72 13.30 -20.27
N SER A 179 17.54 13.12 -20.80
CA SER A 179 17.29 13.08 -22.24
C SER A 179 16.36 14.19 -22.68
N GLY A 180 16.66 14.77 -23.82
CA GLY A 180 15.86 15.85 -24.41
C GLY A 180 16.17 16.00 -25.89
N PHE A 181 15.49 16.94 -26.53
CA PHE A 181 15.72 17.29 -27.93
C PHE A 181 16.45 18.63 -27.99
N GLY A 182 17.48 18.74 -28.85
CA GLY A 182 18.15 20.00 -29.17
C GLY A 182 17.64 20.53 -30.50
N PHE A 183 17.28 21.82 -30.52
CA PHE A 183 16.73 22.47 -31.70
C PHE A 183 17.67 23.52 -32.31
N THR A 184 18.88 23.67 -31.79
CA THR A 184 19.86 24.67 -32.26
C THR A 184 20.12 24.62 -33.76
N GLY A 185 20.39 23.42 -34.30
CA GLY A 185 20.63 23.26 -35.73
C GLY A 185 19.44 23.51 -36.63
N LEU A 186 18.21 23.38 -36.13
CA LEU A 186 17.00 23.76 -36.85
C LEU A 186 16.82 25.26 -36.85
N MET A 187 17.08 25.91 -35.73
CA MET A 187 16.98 27.35 -35.57
C MET A 187 17.98 28.07 -36.52
N ASP A 188 19.22 27.58 -36.59
CA ASP A 188 20.24 28.07 -37.50
C ASP A 188 19.78 28.02 -38.96
N LYS A 189 19.18 26.90 -39.37
CA LYS A 189 18.66 26.75 -40.75
C LYS A 189 17.48 27.68 -41.07
N LEU A 190 16.71 28.06 -40.06
CA LEU A 190 15.55 28.94 -40.18
C LEU A 190 15.90 30.40 -39.93
N GLY A 191 17.17 30.74 -39.62
CA GLY A 191 17.61 32.06 -39.28
C GLY A 191 17.00 32.64 -38.00
N ILE A 192 16.65 31.72 -37.04
CA ILE A 192 16.08 32.10 -35.74
C ILE A 192 17.19 32.21 -34.70
N GLU A 193 17.31 33.38 -34.08
CA GLU A 193 18.27 33.64 -33.00
C GLU A 193 17.60 33.51 -31.61
N ARG A 194 18.18 32.72 -30.73
CA ARG A 194 17.78 32.63 -29.32
C ARG A 194 18.48 33.73 -28.51
N ARG A 195 17.72 34.60 -27.91
CA ARG A 195 18.24 35.68 -27.01
C ARG A 195 17.85 35.38 -25.59
N ALA A 196 18.67 34.63 -24.86
CA ALA A 196 18.49 34.34 -23.45
C ALA A 196 19.27 35.38 -22.61
N ILE A 197 18.57 36.05 -21.70
CA ILE A 197 19.17 36.96 -20.71
C ILE A 197 19.08 36.23 -19.38
N THR A 198 20.22 35.78 -18.83
CA THR A 198 20.28 35.04 -17.57
C THR A 198 21.18 35.78 -16.59
N SER A 199 20.80 35.69 -15.30
CA SER A 199 21.67 36.05 -14.19
C SER A 199 22.17 34.75 -13.57
N GLY A 200 23.45 34.44 -13.77
CA GLY A 200 24.12 33.22 -13.39
C GLY A 200 24.50 32.34 -14.58
N GLU A 201 25.74 31.81 -14.52
CA GLU A 201 26.43 31.12 -15.61
C GLU A 201 25.73 29.84 -16.07
N HIS A 202 25.06 29.14 -15.15
CA HIS A 202 24.44 27.83 -15.39
C HIS A 202 22.91 27.83 -15.33
N LYS A 203 22.25 29.00 -15.37
CA LYS A 203 20.81 29.07 -15.17
C LYS A 203 19.96 28.47 -16.32
N ALA A 204 20.55 28.37 -17.52
CA ALA A 204 19.88 27.79 -18.70
C ALA A 204 20.46 26.42 -19.10
N LEU A 205 20.87 25.63 -18.13
CA LEU A 205 21.68 24.46 -18.30
C LEU A 205 21.04 23.38 -19.19
N LEU A 206 19.73 23.22 -19.15
CA LEU A 206 18.98 22.21 -19.94
C LEU A 206 18.05 22.85 -20.99
N ASP A 207 18.37 24.09 -21.43
CA ASP A 207 17.60 24.76 -22.46
C ASP A 207 17.78 24.04 -23.82
N PRO A 208 16.68 23.48 -24.41
CA PRO A 208 16.78 22.75 -25.68
C PRO A 208 17.13 23.64 -26.89
N PHE A 209 17.10 24.92 -26.70
CA PHE A 209 17.41 25.93 -27.73
C PHE A 209 18.81 26.54 -27.57
N SER A 210 19.60 26.02 -26.62
CA SER A 210 20.99 26.39 -26.40
C SER A 210 21.92 25.21 -26.68
N PRO A 211 23.18 25.44 -27.12
CA PRO A 211 24.15 24.39 -27.30
C PRO A 211 24.45 23.69 -25.97
N LEU A 212 24.61 22.36 -26.00
CA LEU A 212 25.10 21.60 -24.85
C LEU A 212 26.56 21.95 -24.55
N THR A 213 26.88 22.27 -23.31
CA THR A 213 28.23 22.48 -22.84
C THR A 213 28.76 21.26 -22.11
N LEU A 214 30.08 21.02 -22.15
CA LEU A 214 30.76 19.89 -21.49
C LEU A 214 30.55 19.89 -19.96
N SER A 215 30.29 21.04 -19.35
CA SER A 215 30.02 21.17 -17.92
C SER A 215 28.75 20.43 -17.47
N LEU A 216 27.83 20.16 -18.42
CA LEU A 216 26.61 19.35 -18.18
C LEU A 216 26.88 17.87 -17.95
N ILE A 217 28.02 17.36 -18.40
CA ILE A 217 28.37 15.94 -18.28
C ILE A 217 28.90 15.61 -16.88
N HIS A 218 29.26 16.62 -16.09
CA HIS A 218 29.91 16.46 -14.78
C HIS A 218 28.97 16.70 -13.59
N ILE A 219 27.67 16.87 -13.86
CA ILE A 219 26.66 16.92 -12.79
C ILE A 219 26.33 15.53 -12.33
#